data_fb3efa43d490c0649739fe01e5be2da6
#
_entry.id   fb3efa43d490c0649739fe01e5be2da6
#
_cell.length_a   1.000
_cell.length_b   1.000
_cell.length_c   1.000
_cell.angle_alpha   90.00
_cell.angle_beta   90.00
_cell.angle_gamma   90.00
#
_symmetry.space_group_name_H-M   'P 1'
#
loop_
_entity.id
_entity.type
_entity.pdbx_description
1 polymer ?
#
loop_
_entity_poly.entity_id
_entity_poly.type
_entity_poly.pdbx_seq_one_letter_code
_entity_poly.pdbx_strand_id
1 'polypeptide(L)'
;MIRFEHVNKSFGNEQVLIDFNLEIPEGEFLTVIGRSGCGKTTMLRMINGLHTPDSGRVLVQEKNVAETDLITLRRSIGYVIQNKGLFPHMTVSENITYVPVISGKKDKLENRRLAVRLLKTVGLPEEMADRYPLELSGGQQQRVGIARALAADAKILLMDEPFGALDEITKRAMQNEMLSLQKQLHMTIVFITHDIQEAMKLGDRVLVMEKGRIAQLGTPREIQEHPADDFV
;
A
#
# COMPACT_ATOMS: atom_id res chain seq x y z
N MET A 1 -4.85 -8.13 11.27
CA MET A 1 -4.83 -6.92 12.11
C MET A 1 -3.42 -6.34 12.17
N ILE A 2 -3.29 -5.00 12.13
CA ILE A 2 -2.02 -4.28 12.28
C ILE A 2 -2.16 -3.37 13.48
N ARG A 3 -1.13 -3.28 14.34
CA ARG A 3 -1.18 -2.46 15.55
C ARG A 3 0.15 -1.75 15.80
N PHE A 4 0.07 -0.48 16.10
CA PHE A 4 1.17 0.35 16.59
C PHE A 4 0.92 0.65 18.06
N GLU A 5 1.89 0.38 18.93
CA GLU A 5 1.79 0.57 20.37
C GLU A 5 2.94 1.46 20.84
N HIS A 6 2.61 2.68 21.25
CA HIS A 6 3.54 3.70 21.76
C HIS A 6 4.78 3.91 20.88
N VAL A 7 4.58 3.88 19.55
CA VAL A 7 5.68 3.93 18.58
C VAL A 7 6.25 5.34 18.50
N ASN A 8 7.57 5.43 18.70
CA ASN A 8 8.36 6.64 18.45
C ASN A 8 9.41 6.36 17.38
N LYS A 9 9.65 7.35 16.51
CA LYS A 9 10.68 7.29 15.47
C LYS A 9 11.27 8.65 15.20
N SER A 10 12.61 8.69 15.17
CA SER A 10 13.39 9.87 14.77
C SER A 10 14.37 9.51 13.67
N PHE A 11 14.74 10.49 12.86
CA PHE A 11 15.87 10.43 11.94
C PHE A 11 16.80 11.62 12.27
N GLY A 12 17.97 11.32 12.82
CA GLY A 12 18.84 12.34 13.40
C GLY A 12 18.11 13.06 14.55
N ASN A 13 17.98 14.39 14.44
CA ASN A 13 17.30 15.20 15.45
C ASN A 13 15.81 15.43 15.17
N GLU A 14 15.28 14.91 14.07
CA GLU A 14 13.87 15.11 13.68
C GLU A 14 13.00 13.93 14.15
N GLN A 15 12.03 14.25 15.00
CA GLN A 15 11.01 13.28 15.41
C GLN A 15 9.94 13.17 14.32
N VAL A 16 9.74 11.96 13.78
CA VAL A 16 8.84 11.68 12.65
C VAL A 16 7.58 10.95 13.09
N LEU A 17 7.65 10.14 14.14
CA LEU A 17 6.47 9.59 14.82
C LEU A 17 6.64 9.77 16.33
N ILE A 18 5.57 10.18 17.00
CA ILE A 18 5.58 10.58 18.41
C ILE A 18 4.42 9.92 19.13
N ASP A 19 4.72 8.96 20.02
CA ASP A 19 3.74 8.17 20.78
C ASP A 19 2.56 7.71 19.90
N PHE A 20 2.92 7.14 18.74
CA PHE A 20 1.95 6.78 17.71
C PHE A 20 1.25 5.47 18.08
N ASN A 21 -0.06 5.56 18.25
CA ASN A 21 -0.92 4.43 18.63
C ASN A 21 -2.02 4.29 17.57
N LEU A 22 -2.06 3.15 16.88
CA LEU A 22 -3.03 2.89 15.79
C LEU A 22 -3.37 1.42 15.75
N GLU A 23 -4.64 1.12 15.58
CA GLU A 23 -5.13 -0.22 15.29
C GLU A 23 -5.88 -0.23 13.95
N ILE A 24 -5.49 -1.17 13.08
CA ILE A 24 -6.11 -1.40 11.76
C ILE A 24 -6.66 -2.83 11.77
N PRO A 25 -7.98 -2.99 11.86
CA PRO A 25 -8.65 -4.29 11.79
C PRO A 25 -8.36 -5.06 10.49
N GLU A 26 -8.55 -6.37 10.53
CA GLU A 26 -8.48 -7.19 9.32
C GLU A 26 -9.62 -6.86 8.36
N GLY A 27 -9.33 -6.76 7.08
CA GLY A 27 -10.30 -6.43 6.04
C GLY A 27 -10.62 -4.94 5.92
N GLU A 28 -10.01 -4.06 6.70
CA GLU A 28 -10.24 -2.63 6.64
C GLU A 28 -9.49 -1.97 5.47
N PHE A 29 -10.15 -1.00 4.83
CA PHE A 29 -9.50 -0.04 3.93
C PHE A 29 -9.22 1.24 4.72
N LEU A 30 -7.99 1.40 5.22
CA LEU A 30 -7.55 2.62 5.89
C LEU A 30 -6.88 3.55 4.88
N THR A 31 -7.42 4.75 4.74
CA THR A 31 -6.74 5.83 3.99
C THR A 31 -5.99 6.75 4.94
N VAL A 32 -4.83 7.23 4.51
CA VAL A 32 -3.92 8.06 5.32
C VAL A 32 -3.61 9.34 4.57
N ILE A 33 -4.00 10.47 5.16
CA ILE A 33 -3.74 11.81 4.62
C ILE A 33 -2.95 12.67 5.61
N GLY A 34 -2.38 13.76 5.12
CA GLY A 34 -1.61 14.73 5.93
C GLY A 34 -0.55 15.40 5.09
N ARG A 35 0.05 16.46 5.62
CA ARG A 35 1.10 17.23 4.92
C ARG A 35 2.33 16.38 4.60
N SER A 36 3.10 16.81 3.60
CA SER A 36 4.39 16.17 3.30
C SER A 36 5.29 16.21 4.54
N GLY A 37 6.02 15.11 4.80
CA GLY A 37 6.92 15.00 5.94
C GLY A 37 6.25 14.66 7.29
N CYS A 38 4.92 14.54 7.39
CA CYS A 38 4.26 14.25 8.67
C CYS A 38 4.39 12.80 9.16
N GLY A 39 5.13 11.91 8.45
CA GLY A 39 5.41 10.55 8.90
C GLY A 39 4.65 9.42 8.21
N LYS A 40 3.75 9.68 7.26
CA LYS A 40 2.90 8.66 6.58
C LYS A 40 3.71 7.49 6.00
N THR A 41 4.68 7.80 5.13
CA THR A 41 5.55 6.78 4.51
C THR A 41 6.39 6.04 5.55
N THR A 42 6.83 6.71 6.62
CA THR A 42 7.58 6.09 7.72
C THR A 42 6.70 5.08 8.45
N MET A 43 5.48 5.45 8.80
CA MET A 43 4.48 4.55 9.39
C MET A 43 4.23 3.35 8.49
N LEU A 44 3.97 3.56 7.19
CA LEU A 44 3.75 2.49 6.23
C LEU A 44 4.95 1.52 6.15
N ARG A 45 6.18 2.05 6.12
CA ARG A 45 7.42 1.26 6.05
C ARG A 45 7.73 0.49 7.33
N MET A 46 7.13 0.80 8.45
CA MET A 46 7.25 -0.01 9.67
C MET A 46 6.42 -1.28 9.60
N ILE A 47 5.28 -1.27 8.91
CA ILE A 47 4.41 -2.46 8.76
C ILE A 47 5.16 -3.59 8.03
N ASN A 48 5.99 -3.26 7.04
CA ASN A 48 6.77 -4.27 6.30
C ASN A 48 8.23 -4.41 6.80
N GLY A 49 8.54 -3.82 7.95
CA GLY A 49 9.86 -3.91 8.58
C GLY A 49 10.99 -3.22 7.80
N LEU A 50 10.70 -2.26 6.91
CA LEU A 50 11.73 -1.43 6.26
C LEU A 50 12.27 -0.36 7.20
N HIS A 51 11.48 0.05 8.18
CA HIS A 51 11.91 0.88 9.31
C HIS A 51 11.56 0.19 10.62
N THR A 52 12.45 0.30 11.59
CA THR A 52 12.22 -0.14 12.98
C THR A 52 11.88 1.06 13.86
N PRO A 53 10.96 0.96 14.80
CA PRO A 53 10.72 2.00 15.79
C PRO A 53 11.93 2.17 16.70
N ASP A 54 12.12 3.38 17.26
CA ASP A 54 13.15 3.64 18.29
C ASP A 54 12.64 3.22 19.67
N SER A 55 11.31 3.28 19.88
CA SER A 55 10.62 2.71 21.04
C SER A 55 9.18 2.33 20.67
N GLY A 56 8.53 1.54 21.51
CA GLY A 56 7.24 0.94 21.21
C GLY A 56 7.38 -0.29 20.32
N ARG A 57 6.27 -0.76 19.74
CA ARG A 57 6.28 -1.93 18.87
C ARG A 57 5.22 -1.86 17.77
N VAL A 58 5.49 -2.56 16.67
CA VAL A 58 4.54 -2.74 15.56
C VAL A 58 4.21 -4.23 15.46
N LEU A 59 2.94 -4.54 15.50
CA LEU A 59 2.42 -5.90 15.36
C LEU A 59 1.71 -6.06 14.03
N VAL A 60 2.00 -7.14 13.33
CA VAL A 60 1.30 -7.56 12.11
C VAL A 60 0.81 -8.98 12.31
N GLN A 61 -0.50 -9.21 12.24
CA GLN A 61 -1.12 -10.49 12.55
C GLN A 61 -0.67 -11.03 13.92
N GLU A 62 -0.73 -10.18 14.95
CA GLU A 62 -0.33 -10.44 16.35
C GLU A 62 1.18 -10.73 16.55
N LYS A 63 2.00 -10.67 15.51
CA LYS A 63 3.45 -10.90 15.61
C LYS A 63 4.21 -9.58 15.60
N ASN A 64 5.16 -9.42 16.53
CA ASN A 64 6.04 -8.27 16.53
C ASN A 64 6.94 -8.28 15.29
N VAL A 65 6.88 -7.21 14.50
CA VAL A 65 7.67 -7.08 13.26
C VAL A 65 9.17 -7.19 13.54
N ALA A 66 9.64 -6.67 14.68
CA ALA A 66 11.06 -6.71 15.05
C ALA A 66 11.57 -8.13 15.35
N GLU A 67 10.67 -9.08 15.65
CA GLU A 67 11.00 -10.46 16.03
C GLU A 67 10.64 -11.46 14.92
N THR A 68 10.07 -10.96 13.81
CA THR A 68 9.59 -11.79 12.69
C THR A 68 10.66 -11.92 11.61
N ASP A 69 10.70 -13.06 10.92
CA ASP A 69 11.49 -13.18 9.69
C ASP A 69 10.97 -12.21 8.63
N LEU A 70 11.76 -11.16 8.39
CA LEU A 70 11.39 -10.07 7.48
C LEU A 70 11.22 -10.53 6.02
N ILE A 71 11.86 -11.63 5.61
CA ILE A 71 11.71 -12.16 4.24
C ILE A 71 10.30 -12.74 4.11
N THR A 72 9.89 -13.56 5.03
CA THR A 72 8.54 -14.16 5.07
C THR A 72 7.47 -13.06 5.21
N LEU A 73 7.66 -12.10 6.11
CA LEU A 73 6.74 -10.98 6.28
C LEU A 73 6.56 -10.19 4.97
N ARG A 74 7.65 -9.77 4.33
CA ARG A 74 7.59 -8.98 3.10
C ARG A 74 6.99 -9.72 1.91
N ARG A 75 7.14 -11.05 1.86
CA ARG A 75 6.50 -11.89 0.84
C ARG A 75 4.98 -12.04 1.05
N SER A 76 4.51 -11.87 2.29
CA SER A 76 3.09 -11.93 2.65
C SER A 76 2.36 -10.60 2.55
N ILE A 77 3.06 -9.51 2.22
CA ILE A 77 2.53 -8.14 2.10
C ILE A 77 2.72 -7.66 0.67
N GLY A 78 1.64 -7.24 0.01
CA GLY A 78 1.72 -6.50 -1.23
C GLY A 78 2.17 -5.06 -0.96
N TYR A 79 3.16 -4.55 -1.69
CA TYR A 79 3.63 -3.18 -1.48
C TYR A 79 3.78 -2.43 -2.80
N VAL A 80 3.02 -1.35 -2.92
CA VAL A 80 3.10 -0.38 -4.04
C VAL A 80 3.84 0.84 -3.54
N ILE A 81 5.05 1.06 -4.06
CA ILE A 81 5.89 2.21 -3.71
C ILE A 81 5.57 3.42 -4.59
N GLN A 82 5.78 4.62 -4.09
CA GLN A 82 5.57 5.90 -4.78
C GLN A 82 6.35 5.99 -6.12
N ASN A 83 7.57 5.50 -6.15
CA ASN A 83 8.37 5.39 -7.37
C ASN A 83 8.21 4.00 -7.99
N LYS A 84 7.79 3.92 -9.21
CA LYS A 84 7.40 2.75 -10.03
C LYS A 84 8.06 1.41 -9.66
N GLY A 85 9.36 1.39 -9.29
CA GLY A 85 10.11 0.27 -8.73
C GLY A 85 10.07 -1.04 -9.52
N LEU A 86 9.76 -0.99 -10.82
CA LEU A 86 9.81 -2.16 -11.68
C LEU A 86 11.26 -2.51 -12.01
N PHE A 87 11.56 -3.80 -12.14
CA PHE A 87 12.85 -4.29 -12.57
C PHE A 87 13.02 -4.04 -14.09
N PRO A 88 13.92 -3.16 -14.54
CA PRO A 88 13.98 -2.73 -15.93
C PRO A 88 14.45 -3.83 -16.89
N HIS A 89 15.14 -4.85 -16.37
CA HIS A 89 15.66 -5.99 -17.11
C HIS A 89 14.70 -7.20 -17.17
N MET A 90 13.52 -7.06 -16.57
CA MET A 90 12.46 -8.08 -16.55
C MET A 90 11.27 -7.60 -17.38
N THR A 91 10.60 -8.52 -18.05
CA THR A 91 9.33 -8.23 -18.73
C THR A 91 8.24 -7.85 -17.72
N VAL A 92 7.13 -7.34 -18.19
CA VAL A 92 5.94 -7.06 -17.38
C VAL A 92 5.45 -8.31 -16.66
N SER A 93 5.36 -9.44 -17.37
CA SER A 93 4.95 -10.72 -16.79
C SER A 93 5.90 -11.16 -15.66
N GLU A 94 7.21 -11.07 -15.87
CA GLU A 94 8.22 -11.42 -14.87
C GLU A 94 8.19 -10.47 -13.67
N ASN A 95 7.98 -9.17 -13.89
CA ASN A 95 7.78 -8.21 -12.81
C ASN A 95 6.58 -8.58 -11.94
N ILE A 96 5.42 -8.85 -12.56
CA ILE A 96 4.20 -9.21 -11.85
C ILE A 96 4.41 -10.49 -11.03
N THR A 97 5.01 -11.52 -11.62
CA THR A 97 5.13 -12.83 -11.00
C THR A 97 6.40 -13.02 -10.18
N TYR A 98 7.18 -11.97 -9.98
CA TYR A 98 8.45 -12.04 -9.25
C TYR A 98 8.30 -12.66 -7.86
N VAL A 99 7.37 -12.14 -7.03
CA VAL A 99 7.16 -12.65 -5.67
C VAL A 99 6.66 -14.11 -5.67
N PRO A 100 5.64 -14.51 -6.43
CA PRO A 100 5.28 -15.92 -6.61
C PRO A 100 6.46 -16.82 -6.95
N VAL A 101 7.30 -16.44 -7.92
CA VAL A 101 8.44 -17.25 -8.36
C VAL A 101 9.48 -17.45 -7.25
N ILE A 102 9.90 -16.38 -6.56
CA ILE A 102 10.86 -16.49 -5.45
C ILE A 102 10.26 -17.17 -4.20
N SER A 103 8.93 -17.28 -4.13
CA SER A 103 8.21 -18.01 -3.09
C SER A 103 7.97 -19.49 -3.47
N GLY A 104 8.52 -19.97 -4.59
CA GLY A 104 8.50 -21.36 -4.98
C GLY A 104 7.48 -21.75 -6.06
N LYS A 105 6.61 -20.83 -6.52
CA LYS A 105 5.67 -21.07 -7.64
C LYS A 105 6.43 -21.00 -8.98
N LYS A 106 7.06 -22.13 -9.40
CA LYS A 106 7.96 -22.17 -10.56
C LYS A 106 7.29 -22.55 -11.88
N ASP A 107 6.00 -22.87 -11.89
CA ASP A 107 5.29 -23.20 -13.13
C ASP A 107 5.15 -21.95 -14.00
N LYS A 108 5.81 -21.99 -15.15
CA LYS A 108 5.84 -20.85 -16.10
C LYS A 108 4.48 -20.57 -16.71
N LEU A 109 3.69 -21.62 -16.99
CA LEU A 109 2.37 -21.46 -17.61
C LEU A 109 1.37 -20.85 -16.61
N GLU A 110 1.37 -21.33 -15.37
CA GLU A 110 0.54 -20.76 -14.30
C GLU A 110 0.92 -19.30 -14.02
N ASN A 111 2.21 -19.00 -13.92
CA ASN A 111 2.70 -17.63 -13.73
C ASN A 111 2.28 -16.72 -14.89
N ARG A 112 2.36 -17.19 -16.14
CA ARG A 112 1.89 -16.43 -17.30
C ARG A 112 0.39 -16.15 -17.22
N ARG A 113 -0.42 -17.14 -16.86
CA ARG A 113 -1.87 -16.99 -16.67
C ARG A 113 -2.19 -16.00 -15.54
N LEU A 114 -1.44 -16.05 -14.43
CA LEU A 114 -1.57 -15.10 -13.33
C LEU A 114 -1.26 -13.68 -13.80
N ALA A 115 -0.15 -13.47 -14.52
CA ALA A 115 0.23 -12.17 -15.03
C ALA A 115 -0.84 -11.58 -15.96
N VAL A 116 -1.35 -12.37 -16.91
CA VAL A 116 -2.41 -11.94 -17.84
C VAL A 116 -3.70 -11.59 -17.10
N ARG A 117 -4.11 -12.40 -16.11
CA ARG A 117 -5.27 -12.10 -15.29
C ARG A 117 -5.10 -10.76 -14.55
N LEU A 118 -3.95 -10.54 -13.91
CA LEU A 118 -3.68 -9.32 -13.16
C LEU A 118 -3.51 -8.09 -14.07
N LEU A 119 -2.99 -8.25 -15.29
CA LEU A 119 -3.00 -7.17 -16.28
C LEU A 119 -4.43 -6.73 -16.60
N LYS A 120 -5.35 -7.67 -16.81
CA LYS A 120 -6.77 -7.36 -17.05
C LYS A 120 -7.40 -6.65 -15.84
N THR A 121 -7.10 -7.11 -14.62
CA THR A 121 -7.54 -6.46 -13.36
C THR A 121 -7.12 -4.99 -13.29
N VAL A 122 -5.90 -4.66 -13.72
CA VAL A 122 -5.43 -3.27 -13.71
C VAL A 122 -5.70 -2.51 -15.02
N GLY A 123 -6.59 -3.03 -15.87
CA GLY A 123 -7.01 -2.39 -17.13
C GLY A 123 -5.89 -2.27 -18.17
N LEU A 124 -4.98 -3.26 -18.21
CA LEU A 124 -3.92 -3.36 -19.20
C LEU A 124 -4.16 -4.57 -20.14
N PRO A 125 -3.91 -4.43 -21.44
CA PRO A 125 -4.06 -5.52 -22.38
C PRO A 125 -2.97 -6.61 -22.17
N GLU A 126 -3.32 -7.85 -22.52
CA GLU A 126 -2.43 -9.00 -22.26
C GLU A 126 -1.15 -8.98 -23.12
N GLU A 127 -1.18 -8.31 -24.26
CA GLU A 127 -0.03 -8.15 -25.16
C GLU A 127 1.12 -7.35 -24.50
N MET A 128 0.82 -6.63 -23.42
CA MET A 128 1.86 -5.94 -22.64
C MET A 128 2.70 -6.89 -21.79
N ALA A 129 2.29 -8.12 -21.60
CA ALA A 129 2.98 -9.06 -20.72
C ALA A 129 4.46 -9.30 -21.10
N ASP A 130 4.79 -9.22 -22.39
CA ASP A 130 6.13 -9.46 -22.92
C ASP A 130 6.95 -8.17 -23.12
N ARG A 131 6.36 -6.99 -22.86
CA ARG A 131 7.08 -5.71 -22.92
C ARG A 131 7.97 -5.51 -21.70
N TYR A 132 8.96 -4.64 -21.86
CA TYR A 132 9.82 -4.19 -20.77
C TYR A 132 9.30 -2.86 -20.19
N PRO A 133 9.62 -2.53 -18.93
CA PRO A 133 9.16 -1.30 -18.29
C PRO A 133 9.45 -0.02 -19.07
N LEU A 134 10.58 0.06 -19.77
CA LEU A 134 10.95 1.23 -20.58
C LEU A 134 10.04 1.47 -21.78
N GLU A 135 9.30 0.46 -22.23
CA GLU A 135 8.32 0.55 -23.33
C GLU A 135 6.93 1.02 -22.85
N LEU A 136 6.77 1.27 -21.55
CA LEU A 136 5.51 1.62 -20.93
C LEU A 136 5.47 3.09 -20.53
N SER A 137 4.28 3.71 -20.63
CA SER A 137 4.04 5.02 -20.04
C SER A 137 4.12 4.97 -18.50
N GLY A 138 4.26 6.15 -17.87
CA GLY A 138 4.30 6.23 -16.42
C GLY A 138 3.10 5.60 -15.71
N GLY A 139 1.91 5.85 -16.18
CA GLY A 139 0.69 5.28 -15.63
C GLY A 139 0.57 3.76 -15.88
N GLN A 140 1.07 3.26 -17.04
CA GLN A 140 1.12 1.82 -17.30
C GLN A 140 2.10 1.12 -16.33
N GLN A 141 3.30 1.68 -16.11
CA GLN A 141 4.26 1.14 -15.15
C GLN A 141 3.67 1.10 -13.74
N GLN A 142 2.92 2.11 -13.34
CA GLN A 142 2.28 2.16 -12.03
C GLN A 142 1.22 1.07 -11.88
N ARG A 143 0.39 0.85 -12.89
CA ARG A 143 -0.58 -0.26 -12.92
C ARG A 143 0.10 -1.64 -12.87
N VAL A 144 1.21 -1.82 -13.55
CA VAL A 144 2.04 -3.04 -13.43
C VAL A 144 2.56 -3.21 -11.99
N GLY A 145 2.99 -2.14 -11.33
CA GLY A 145 3.39 -2.14 -9.93
C GLY A 145 2.26 -2.60 -8.99
N ILE A 146 1.04 -2.16 -9.23
CA ILE A 146 -0.16 -2.60 -8.50
C ILE A 146 -0.42 -4.10 -8.77
N ALA A 147 -0.39 -4.52 -10.04
CA ALA A 147 -0.55 -5.93 -10.41
C ALA A 147 0.48 -6.83 -9.73
N ARG A 148 1.75 -6.39 -9.64
CA ARG A 148 2.81 -7.09 -8.91
C ARG A 148 2.51 -7.23 -7.42
N ALA A 149 2.01 -6.18 -6.79
CA ALA A 149 1.64 -6.23 -5.38
C ALA A 149 0.48 -7.20 -5.11
N LEU A 150 -0.50 -7.25 -6.00
CA LEU A 150 -1.62 -8.20 -5.94
C LEU A 150 -1.20 -9.65 -6.19
N ALA A 151 -0.13 -9.89 -6.96
CA ALA A 151 0.35 -11.24 -7.30
C ALA A 151 0.91 -12.00 -6.08
N ALA A 152 1.25 -11.32 -5.01
CA ALA A 152 1.75 -11.92 -3.77
C ALA A 152 0.69 -12.77 -3.03
N ASP A 153 -0.58 -12.73 -3.46
CA ASP A 153 -1.72 -13.37 -2.76
C ASP A 153 -1.79 -12.90 -1.29
N ALA A 154 -1.43 -11.64 -1.09
CA ALA A 154 -1.26 -11.03 0.21
C ALA A 154 -2.61 -10.58 0.78
N LYS A 155 -2.81 -10.82 2.08
CA LYS A 155 -3.97 -10.28 2.81
C LYS A 155 -3.82 -8.82 3.20
N ILE A 156 -2.60 -8.30 3.16
CA ILE A 156 -2.27 -6.91 3.48
C ILE A 156 -1.69 -6.25 2.23
N LEU A 157 -2.22 -5.10 1.86
CA LEU A 157 -1.75 -4.30 0.74
C LEU A 157 -1.39 -2.89 1.23
N LEU A 158 -0.12 -2.53 1.09
CA LEU A 158 0.39 -1.21 1.44
C LEU A 158 0.57 -0.41 0.16
N MET A 159 0.05 0.80 0.11
CA MET A 159 0.11 1.66 -1.06
C MET A 159 0.56 3.08 -0.68
N ASP A 160 1.64 3.54 -1.29
CA ASP A 160 2.19 4.88 -1.09
C ASP A 160 1.98 5.71 -2.37
N GLU A 161 0.97 6.57 -2.38
CA GLU A 161 0.52 7.41 -3.50
C GLU A 161 0.36 6.65 -4.84
N PRO A 162 -0.40 5.53 -4.88
CA PRO A 162 -0.39 4.60 -6.01
C PRO A 162 -1.03 5.16 -7.29
N PHE A 163 -1.76 6.26 -7.21
CA PHE A 163 -2.50 6.80 -8.36
C PHE A 163 -1.94 8.13 -8.89
N GLY A 164 -0.82 8.62 -8.34
CA GLY A 164 -0.26 9.94 -8.66
C GLY A 164 0.16 10.13 -10.13
N ALA A 165 0.40 9.05 -10.90
CA ALA A 165 0.78 9.13 -12.32
C ALA A 165 -0.37 8.73 -13.27
N LEU A 166 -1.60 8.55 -12.77
CA LEU A 166 -2.77 8.16 -13.57
C LEU A 166 -3.57 9.39 -13.98
N ASP A 167 -4.16 9.32 -15.17
CA ASP A 167 -5.22 10.24 -15.58
C ASP A 167 -6.51 9.97 -14.77
N GLU A 168 -7.41 10.96 -14.74
CA GLU A 168 -8.60 10.92 -13.88
C GLU A 168 -9.56 9.76 -14.22
N ILE A 169 -9.70 9.40 -15.50
CA ILE A 169 -10.58 8.29 -15.92
C ILE A 169 -10.01 6.96 -15.42
N THR A 170 -8.73 6.74 -15.68
CA THR A 170 -8.01 5.53 -15.24
C THR A 170 -7.98 5.46 -13.71
N LYS A 171 -7.75 6.58 -13.03
CA LYS A 171 -7.76 6.68 -11.57
C LYS A 171 -9.10 6.19 -10.99
N ARG A 172 -10.23 6.70 -11.51
CA ARG A 172 -11.58 6.29 -11.05
C ARG A 172 -11.85 4.81 -11.28
N ALA A 173 -11.43 4.28 -12.43
CA ALA A 173 -11.55 2.84 -12.72
C ALA A 173 -10.74 2.00 -11.72
N MET A 174 -9.49 2.38 -11.45
CA MET A 174 -8.63 1.69 -10.49
C MET A 174 -9.15 1.77 -9.04
N GLN A 175 -9.69 2.91 -8.63
CA GLN A 175 -10.34 3.06 -7.33
C GLN A 175 -11.49 2.09 -7.14
N ASN A 176 -12.38 1.97 -8.14
CA ASN A 176 -13.50 1.05 -8.08
C ASN A 176 -13.05 -0.42 -8.06
N GLU A 177 -12.00 -0.74 -8.82
CA GLU A 177 -11.41 -2.09 -8.84
C GLU A 177 -10.79 -2.43 -7.47
N MET A 178 -10.06 -1.49 -6.83
CA MET A 178 -9.49 -1.69 -5.49
C MET A 178 -10.57 -1.94 -4.44
N LEU A 179 -11.67 -1.19 -4.48
CA LEU A 179 -12.82 -1.43 -3.58
C LEU A 179 -13.44 -2.80 -3.82
N SER A 180 -13.58 -3.22 -5.08
CA SER A 180 -14.09 -4.54 -5.43
C SER A 180 -13.19 -5.66 -4.91
N LEU A 181 -11.88 -5.55 -5.16
CA LEU A 181 -10.89 -6.53 -4.71
C LEU A 181 -10.80 -6.61 -3.18
N GLN A 182 -10.82 -5.48 -2.49
CA GLN A 182 -10.80 -5.44 -1.02
C GLN A 182 -11.98 -6.22 -0.44
N LYS A 183 -13.19 -5.99 -0.97
CA LYS A 183 -14.41 -6.70 -0.52
C LYS A 183 -14.38 -8.19 -0.87
N GLN A 184 -13.99 -8.53 -2.10
CA GLN A 184 -13.97 -9.92 -2.57
C GLN A 184 -12.93 -10.79 -1.85
N LEU A 185 -11.75 -10.21 -1.59
CA LEU A 185 -10.61 -10.93 -1.00
C LEU A 185 -10.46 -10.67 0.50
N HIS A 186 -11.31 -9.81 1.07
CA HIS A 186 -11.25 -9.37 2.47
C HIS A 186 -9.85 -8.87 2.86
N MET A 187 -9.26 -8.06 1.97
CA MET A 187 -7.90 -7.54 2.14
C MET A 187 -7.88 -6.36 3.09
N THR A 188 -6.86 -6.29 3.93
CA THR A 188 -6.53 -5.08 4.69
C THR A 188 -5.68 -4.16 3.81
N ILE A 189 -6.14 -2.95 3.55
CA ILE A 189 -5.45 -1.99 2.70
C ILE A 189 -5.05 -0.76 3.51
N VAL A 190 -3.78 -0.36 3.45
CA VAL A 190 -3.29 0.92 3.98
C VAL A 190 -2.85 1.76 2.79
N PHE A 191 -3.57 2.85 2.56
CA PHE A 191 -3.48 3.65 1.35
C PHE A 191 -3.12 5.10 1.69
N ILE A 192 -1.90 5.52 1.37
CA ILE A 192 -1.47 6.92 1.51
C ILE A 192 -1.84 7.68 0.25
N THR A 193 -2.45 8.83 0.42
CA THR A 193 -2.72 9.78 -0.66
C THR A 193 -2.62 11.22 -0.16
N HIS A 194 -2.37 12.15 -1.07
CA HIS A 194 -2.52 13.59 -0.83
C HIS A 194 -3.86 14.12 -1.36
N ASP A 195 -4.66 13.29 -2.01
CA ASP A 195 -5.98 13.62 -2.55
C ASP A 195 -7.07 13.28 -1.52
N ILE A 196 -7.67 14.32 -0.95
CA ILE A 196 -8.74 14.17 0.06
C ILE A 196 -9.94 13.41 -0.52
N GLN A 197 -10.29 13.64 -1.79
CA GLN A 197 -11.44 12.95 -2.41
C GLN A 197 -11.17 11.44 -2.54
N GLU A 198 -9.93 11.05 -2.85
CA GLU A 198 -9.55 9.63 -2.83
C GLU A 198 -9.72 9.04 -1.43
N ALA A 199 -9.21 9.72 -0.42
CA ALA A 199 -9.28 9.25 0.96
C ALA A 199 -10.73 9.05 1.41
N MET A 200 -11.60 10.04 1.15
CA MET A 200 -13.00 9.98 1.54
C MET A 200 -13.81 8.94 0.74
N LYS A 201 -13.44 8.68 -0.51
CA LYS A 201 -14.12 7.69 -1.36
C LYS A 201 -13.74 6.26 -1.01
N LEU A 202 -12.46 6.01 -0.68
CA LEU A 202 -11.91 4.66 -0.58
C LEU A 202 -11.90 4.12 0.86
N GLY A 203 -11.70 5.00 1.86
CA GLY A 203 -11.49 4.58 3.23
C GLY A 203 -12.76 4.13 3.94
N ASP A 204 -12.69 2.99 4.61
CA ASP A 204 -13.65 2.68 5.69
C ASP A 204 -13.41 3.66 6.85
N ARG A 205 -12.12 3.93 7.15
CA ARG A 205 -11.67 5.04 8.01
C ARG A 205 -10.59 5.85 7.32
N VAL A 206 -10.51 7.12 7.72
CA VAL A 206 -9.49 8.07 7.29
C VAL A 206 -8.63 8.43 8.50
N LEU A 207 -7.34 8.27 8.37
CA LEU A 207 -6.32 8.71 9.32
C LEU A 207 -5.74 10.04 8.86
N VAL A 208 -5.96 11.10 9.62
CA VAL A 208 -5.34 12.41 9.40
C VAL A 208 -4.11 12.51 10.28
N MET A 209 -2.95 12.73 9.66
CA MET A 209 -1.67 12.84 10.37
C MET A 209 -1.12 14.25 10.31
N GLU A 210 -0.65 14.76 11.45
CA GLU A 210 0.10 16.01 11.56
C GLU A 210 1.32 15.84 12.48
N LYS A 211 2.48 16.31 12.04
CA LYS A 211 3.72 16.37 12.85
C LYS A 211 4.03 15.11 13.65
N GLY A 212 3.89 13.95 13.01
CA GLY A 212 4.19 12.65 13.61
C GLY A 212 3.12 12.10 14.55
N ARG A 213 1.96 12.73 14.64
CA ARG A 213 0.83 12.33 15.49
C ARG A 213 -0.43 12.08 14.67
N ILE A 214 -1.37 11.41 15.27
CA ILE A 214 -2.73 11.28 14.77
C ILE A 214 -3.49 12.55 15.16
N ALA A 215 -3.88 13.37 14.18
CA ALA A 215 -4.77 14.51 14.40
C ALA A 215 -6.21 14.01 14.58
N GLN A 216 -6.66 13.12 13.66
CA GLN A 216 -7.96 12.48 13.78
C GLN A 216 -7.95 11.11 13.08
N LEU A 217 -8.74 10.19 13.60
CA LEU A 217 -9.05 8.91 12.97
C LEU A 217 -10.58 8.70 13.08
N GLY A 218 -11.23 8.50 11.96
CA GLY A 218 -12.68 8.30 11.92
C GLY A 218 -13.16 7.87 10.55
N THR A 219 -14.46 7.63 10.42
CA THR A 219 -15.09 7.42 9.12
C THR A 219 -15.02 8.69 8.28
N PRO A 220 -15.10 8.59 6.94
CA PRO A 220 -15.16 9.78 6.07
C PRO A 220 -16.19 10.81 6.51
N ARG A 221 -17.34 10.35 6.99
CA ARG A 221 -18.40 11.20 7.47
C ARG A 221 -18.03 11.95 8.76
N GLU A 222 -17.43 11.25 9.74
CA GLU A 222 -16.98 11.87 10.99
C GLU A 222 -15.89 12.93 10.73
N ILE A 223 -14.94 12.68 9.81
CA ILE A 223 -13.92 13.65 9.43
C ILE A 223 -14.55 14.91 8.83
N GLN A 224 -15.57 14.78 7.99
CA GLN A 224 -16.23 15.91 7.32
C GLN A 224 -17.20 16.69 8.24
N GLU A 225 -18.00 16.00 9.05
CA GLU A 225 -19.03 16.63 9.85
C GLU A 225 -18.53 17.09 11.23
N HIS A 226 -17.47 16.46 11.74
CA HIS A 226 -16.93 16.69 13.09
C HIS A 226 -15.40 16.71 13.09
N PRO A 227 -14.75 17.68 12.37
CA PRO A 227 -13.30 17.81 12.40
C PRO A 227 -12.81 18.10 13.83
N ALA A 228 -11.69 17.48 14.24
CA ALA A 228 -11.14 17.63 15.59
C ALA A 228 -10.57 19.03 15.83
N ASP A 229 -10.08 19.68 14.77
CA ASP A 229 -9.53 21.05 14.79
C ASP A 229 -9.57 21.67 13.39
N ASP A 230 -9.06 22.92 13.28
CA ASP A 230 -9.00 23.66 12.01
C ASP A 230 -8.03 23.08 10.97
N PHE A 231 -7.19 22.13 11.36
CA PHE A 231 -6.25 21.46 10.45
C PHE A 231 -6.92 20.32 9.70
N VAL A 232 -7.83 19.59 10.36
CA VAL A 232 -8.57 18.47 9.80
C VAL A 232 -9.64 18.94 8.81
#